data_ebfcc889e57de1037e5404e75d484909
#
_entry.id   ebfcc889e57de1037e5404e75d484909
#
_cell.length_a   1.000
_cell.length_b   1.000
_cell.length_c   1.000
_cell.angle_alpha   90.00
_cell.angle_beta   90.00
_cell.angle_gamma   90.00
#
_symmetry.space_group_name_H-M   'P 1'
#
loop_
_entity.id
_entity.type
_entity.pdbx_description
1 polymer ?
#
loop_
_entity_poly.entity_id
_entity_poly.type
_entity_poly.pdbx_seq_one_letter_code
_entity_poly.pdbx_strand_id
1 'polypeptide(L)'
;MQNDTRNIYKRARRNAGYTQEAAAEMLNVSVESLRAYETDCRIPAGDVVLQMMICYNCHQLPTQHLQETSALFNSVVPRLEERSLLAIT
;
A
#
# COMPACT_ATOMS: atom_id res chain seq x y z
N MET A 1 18.83 -9.84 7.24
CA MET A 1 18.44 -9.60 7.06
C MET A 1 17.68 -9.04 7.23
N GLN A 2 17.31 -8.56 7.26
CA GLN A 2 16.69 -8.06 7.35
C GLN A 2 15.91 -7.76 7.02
N ASN A 3 15.52 -7.70 7.04
CA ASN A 3 14.83 -7.43 6.71
C ASN A 3 13.72 -6.91 6.81
N ASP A 4 13.51 -6.35 6.74
CA ASP A 4 12.59 -5.63 6.97
C ASP A 4 11.64 -5.45 6.02
N THR A 5 10.82 -6.26 5.72
CA THR A 5 9.89 -6.16 4.71
C THR A 5 8.52 -6.26 5.29
N ARG A 6 8.31 -5.67 6.44
CA ARG A 6 7.02 -5.58 6.98
C ARG A 6 6.15 -4.66 6.19
N ASN A 7 6.73 -3.60 5.60
CA ASN A 7 5.98 -2.66 4.79
C ASN A 7 5.64 -3.31 3.46
N ILE A 8 4.36 -3.40 3.13
CA ILE A 8 3.92 -4.13 1.96
C ILE A 8 4.37 -3.47 0.66
N TYR A 9 4.46 -2.13 0.65
CA TYR A 9 4.84 -1.41 -0.56
C TYR A 9 6.32 -1.59 -0.84
N LYS A 10 7.13 -1.53 0.20
CA LYS A 10 8.56 -1.73 0.06
C LYS A 10 8.85 -3.16 -0.38
N ARG A 11 8.15 -4.12 0.20
CA ARG A 11 8.34 -5.51 -0.14
C ARG A 11 8.00 -5.78 -1.60
N ALA A 12 6.87 -5.24 -2.06
CA ALA A 12 6.47 -5.42 -3.45
C ALA A 12 7.49 -4.82 -4.40
N ARG A 13 8.01 -3.64 -4.07
CA ARG A 13 9.01 -2.98 -4.91
C ARG A 13 10.29 -3.81 -4.97
N ARG A 14 10.75 -4.28 -3.82
CA ARG A 14 11.98 -5.04 -3.77
C ARG A 14 11.86 -6.38 -4.47
N ASN A 15 10.72 -7.02 -4.33
CA ASN A 15 10.49 -8.28 -5.04
C ASN A 15 10.47 -8.08 -6.54
N ALA A 16 10.07 -6.90 -7.00
CA ALA A 16 10.06 -6.59 -8.41
C ALA A 16 11.44 -6.16 -8.92
N GLY A 17 12.36 -5.89 -8.00
CA GLY A 17 13.73 -5.57 -8.38
C GLY A 17 14.00 -4.11 -8.69
N TYR A 18 13.13 -3.21 -8.24
CA TYR A 18 13.29 -1.80 -8.55
C TYR A 18 13.90 -1.02 -7.39
N THR A 19 14.71 -0.01 -7.73
CA THR A 19 15.19 0.93 -6.73
C THR A 19 14.06 1.92 -6.43
N GLN A 20 14.21 2.67 -5.36
CA GLN A 20 13.21 3.69 -5.04
C GLN A 20 13.13 4.73 -6.15
N GLU A 21 14.28 5.11 -6.69
CA GLU A 21 14.29 6.13 -7.76
C GLU A 21 13.56 5.64 -9.00
N ALA A 22 13.83 4.42 -9.41
CA ALA A 22 13.19 3.87 -10.59
C ALA A 22 11.68 3.73 -10.36
N ALA A 23 11.30 3.25 -9.20
CA ALA A 23 9.89 3.06 -8.90
C ALA A 23 9.16 4.39 -8.83
N ALA A 24 9.78 5.39 -8.21
CA ALA A 24 9.15 6.71 -8.12
C ALA A 24 8.89 7.28 -9.50
N GLU A 25 9.82 7.08 -10.39
CA GLU A 25 9.66 7.57 -11.76
C GLU A 25 8.52 6.85 -12.46
N MET A 26 8.45 5.53 -12.34
CA MET A 26 7.38 4.77 -12.95
C MET A 26 6.02 5.13 -12.40
N LEU A 27 5.97 5.40 -11.11
CA LEU A 27 4.71 5.73 -10.46
C LEU A 27 4.35 7.19 -10.56
N ASN A 28 5.26 7.99 -11.09
CA ASN A 28 5.07 9.43 -11.23
C ASN A 28 4.82 10.10 -9.88
N VAL A 29 5.60 9.71 -8.90
CA VAL A 29 5.57 10.33 -7.58
C VAL A 29 7.00 10.70 -7.22
N SER A 30 7.16 11.57 -6.23
CA SER A 30 8.50 11.94 -5.80
C SER A 30 9.11 10.81 -4.99
N VAL A 31 10.44 10.77 -4.94
CA VAL A 31 11.14 9.78 -4.15
C VAL A 31 10.78 9.96 -2.67
N GLU A 32 10.60 11.20 -2.24
CA GLU A 32 10.21 11.47 -0.87
C GLU A 32 8.85 10.89 -0.54
N SER A 33 7.90 11.00 -1.47
CA SER A 33 6.59 10.42 -1.27
C SER A 33 6.69 8.90 -1.16
N LEU A 34 7.45 8.31 -2.07
CA LEU A 34 7.62 6.86 -2.05
C LEU A 34 8.25 6.41 -0.74
N ARG A 35 9.25 7.15 -0.29
CA ARG A 35 9.91 6.84 0.95
C ARG A 35 8.94 6.91 2.11
N ALA A 36 8.06 7.92 2.11
CA ALA A 36 7.07 8.06 3.16
C ALA A 36 6.12 6.88 3.19
N TYR A 37 5.72 6.37 2.03
CA TYR A 37 4.86 5.20 1.96
C TYR A 37 5.57 3.97 2.52
N GLU A 38 6.87 3.86 2.26
CA GLU A 38 7.62 2.68 2.62
C GLU A 38 8.12 2.69 4.06
N THR A 39 8.00 3.82 4.74
CA THR A 39 8.39 3.92 6.14
C THR A 39 7.19 4.13 7.05
N ASP A 40 5.99 3.92 6.53
CA ASP A 40 4.76 4.03 7.28
C ASP A 40 4.46 5.46 7.74
N CYS A 41 5.11 6.43 7.13
CA CYS A 41 4.85 7.83 7.46
C CYS A 41 3.62 8.35 6.76
N ARG A 42 3.24 7.72 5.66
CA ARG A 42 2.09 8.16 4.89
C ARG A 42 1.46 6.97 4.20
N ILE A 43 0.15 7.00 4.04
CA ILE A 43 -0.57 5.93 3.36
C ILE A 43 -0.82 6.35 1.93
N PRO A 44 -0.41 5.57 0.94
CA PRO A 44 -0.63 5.96 -0.46
C PRO A 44 -2.12 5.91 -0.80
N ALA A 45 -2.53 6.76 -1.70
CA ALA A 45 -3.90 6.77 -2.17
C ALA A 45 -4.14 5.52 -3.01
N GLY A 46 -5.41 5.17 -3.15
CA GLY A 46 -5.77 3.94 -3.87
C GLY A 46 -5.25 3.88 -5.29
N ASP A 47 -5.27 5.01 -6.00
CA ASP A 47 -4.80 5.03 -7.38
C ASP A 47 -3.29 4.79 -7.46
N VAL A 48 -2.54 5.24 -6.46
CA VAL A 48 -1.11 4.98 -6.41
C VAL A 48 -0.88 3.49 -6.18
N VAL A 49 -1.68 2.87 -5.33
CA VAL A 49 -1.57 1.45 -5.04
C VAL A 49 -1.87 0.63 -6.28
N LEU A 50 -2.84 1.04 -7.07
CA LEU A 50 -3.15 0.36 -8.32
C LEU A 50 -1.99 0.46 -9.30
N GLN A 51 -1.34 1.62 -9.35
CA GLN A 51 -0.17 1.78 -10.20
C GLN A 51 0.97 0.89 -9.70
N MET A 52 1.13 0.80 -8.39
CA MET A 52 2.13 -0.09 -7.81
C MET A 52 1.85 -1.53 -8.19
N MET A 53 0.58 -1.93 -8.15
CA MET A 53 0.21 -3.28 -8.50
C MET A 53 0.66 -3.60 -9.92
N ILE A 54 0.42 -2.70 -10.83
CA ILE A 54 0.77 -2.88 -12.23
C ILE A 54 2.28 -2.84 -12.42
N CYS A 55 2.94 -1.84 -11.87
CA CYS A 55 4.38 -1.67 -12.07
C CYS A 55 5.21 -2.75 -11.41
N TYR A 56 4.77 -3.20 -10.24
CA TYR A 56 5.50 -4.22 -9.51
C TYR A 56 5.00 -5.63 -9.81
N ASN A 57 3.95 -5.73 -10.61
CA ASN A 57 3.32 -7.00 -10.94
C ASN A 57 2.97 -7.77 -9.67
N CYS A 58 2.36 -7.08 -8.73
CA CYS A 58 1.99 -7.65 -7.44
C CYS A 58 0.49 -7.55 -7.28
N HIS A 59 -0.21 -8.59 -7.70
CA HIS A 59 -1.66 -8.57 -7.74
C HIS A 59 -2.34 -8.51 -6.38
N GLN A 60 -1.66 -8.96 -5.34
CA GLN A 60 -2.28 -8.93 -4.02
C GLN A 60 -2.06 -7.61 -3.28
N LEU A 61 -1.32 -6.68 -3.87
CA LEU A 61 -1.02 -5.44 -3.19
C LEU A 61 -2.27 -4.62 -2.82
N PRO A 62 -3.25 -4.46 -3.74
CA PRO A 62 -4.45 -3.72 -3.36
C PRO A 62 -5.20 -4.37 -2.21
N THR A 63 -5.25 -5.70 -2.18
CA THR A 63 -5.92 -6.41 -1.10
C THR A 63 -5.18 -6.19 0.21
N GLN A 64 -3.86 -6.27 0.18
CA GLN A 64 -3.06 -6.03 1.37
C GLN A 64 -3.23 -4.61 1.87
N HIS A 65 -3.26 -3.66 0.93
CA HIS A 65 -3.45 -2.25 1.27
C HIS A 65 -4.80 -2.06 1.95
N LEU A 66 -5.83 -2.66 1.39
CA LEU A 66 -7.16 -2.56 1.93
C LEU A 66 -7.25 -3.18 3.32
N GLN A 67 -6.62 -4.31 3.51
CA GLN A 67 -6.62 -4.97 4.79
C GLN A 67 -5.95 -4.13 5.86
N GLU A 68 -4.83 -3.51 5.53
CA GLU A 68 -4.13 -2.68 6.49
C GLU A 68 -4.86 -1.41 6.82
N THR A 69 -5.44 -0.76 5.82
CA THR A 69 -6.18 0.47 6.07
C THR A 69 -7.50 0.19 6.77
N SER A 70 -8.12 -0.95 6.47
CA SER A 70 -9.34 -1.33 7.16
C SER A 70 -9.08 -1.64 8.63
N ALA A 71 -7.97 -2.26 8.92
CA ALA A 71 -7.62 -2.56 10.30
C ALA A 71 -7.48 -1.28 11.11
N LEU A 72 -6.85 -0.27 10.51
CA LEU A 72 -6.70 1.01 11.15
C LEU A 72 -8.05 1.66 11.36
N PHE A 73 -8.87 1.63 10.33
CA PHE A 73 -10.17 2.24 10.37
C PHE A 73 -11.04 1.53 11.40
N ASN A 74 -11.00 0.22 11.45
CA ASN A 74 -11.77 -0.55 12.39
C ASN A 74 -11.38 -0.31 13.83
N SER A 75 -10.15 0.05 14.08
CA SER A 75 -9.75 0.34 15.44
C SER A 75 -10.37 1.65 15.90
N VAL A 76 -10.88 2.46 14.97
CA VAL A 76 -11.53 3.71 15.31
C VAL A 76 -13.04 3.59 15.27
N VAL A 77 -13.60 3.00 14.23
CA VAL A 77 -15.06 2.86 14.10
C VAL A 77 -15.44 1.47 13.65
N PRO A 78 -15.16 0.48 14.43
CA PRO A 78 -15.32 -0.90 14.02
C PRO A 78 -16.72 -1.32 13.64
N ARG A 79 -17.69 -0.92 14.39
CA ARG A 79 -18.95 -1.38 14.15
C ARG A 79 -19.65 -0.84 13.01
N LEU A 80 -19.48 0.39 12.77
CA LEU A 80 -20.08 1.09 11.72
C LEU A 80 -19.70 0.54 10.40
N GLU A 81 -18.46 0.26 10.23
CA GLU A 81 -17.96 -0.22 9.01
C GLU A 81 -18.54 -1.55 8.63
N GLU A 82 -18.61 -2.42 9.58
CA GLU A 82 -19.12 -3.72 9.37
C GLU A 82 -20.55 -3.66 8.92
N ARG A 83 -21.36 -2.82 9.54
CA ARG A 83 -22.67 -2.68 9.16
C ARG A 83 -22.84 -2.14 7.81
N SER A 84 -22.08 -1.19 7.42
CA SER A 84 -22.14 -0.60 6.12
C SER A 84 -21.93 -1.61 5.04
N LEU A 85 -20.97 -2.48 5.20
CA LEU A 85 -20.71 -3.49 4.23
C LEU A 85 -21.87 -4.43 4.06
N LEU A 86 -22.48 -4.81 5.17
CA LEU A 86 -23.59 -5.69 5.10
C LEU A 86 -24.78 -5.04 4.45
N ALA A 87 -24.94 -3.79 4.68
CA ALA A 87 -26.05 -3.07 4.11
C ALA A 87 -25.95 -2.96 2.61
N ILE A 88 -24.77 -2.89 2.11
CA ILE A 88 -24.58 -2.77 0.68
C ILE A 88 -24.82 -4.07 -0.03
N THR A 89 -24.46 -5.14 0.61
CA THR A 89 -24.67 -6.41 -0.02
C THR A 89 -26.08 -6.90 0.21
#